data_55485d02912229d0cc4d4369fb5f3a51
#
_entry.id   55485d02912229d0cc4d4369fb5f3a51
#
_cell.length_a   1.000
_cell.length_b   1.000
_cell.length_c   1.000
_cell.angle_alpha   90.00
_cell.angle_beta   90.00
_cell.angle_gamma   90.00
#
_symmetry.space_group_name_H-M   'P 1'
#
loop_
_entity.id
_entity.type
_entity.pdbx_description
1 polymer ?
#
loop_
_entity_poly.entity_id
_entity_poly.type
_entity_poly.pdbx_seq_one_letter_code
_entity_poly.pdbx_strand_id
1 'polypeptide(L)'
;MSEVRAALIDLYDTLAWTDWPTMRAELEERFGIGEVQLLRAFTTTREARSIGAYGSAEGDLAAVLEAAGVQAGADLVHELNEARARALAENGVHLWDDSIPTLRELRGRGIRTAVVSNCDHATRPIVDDLGLEREVDAIVLSFEVGAAKPDPEIYLAALDAVRARPAEAVFVDDQAWYCQGAEALGIRSFMIVRDDGAPAEDIGDAGDREVLPDLRSLLQLV
;
A
#
# COMPACT_ATOMS: atom_id res chain seq x y z
N MET A 1 26.35 4.05 -13.23
CA MET A 1 25.14 3.65 -12.48
C MET A 1 25.24 2.15 -12.26
N SER A 2 24.90 1.65 -11.07
CA SER A 2 24.83 0.19 -10.86
C SER A 2 23.73 -0.40 -11.72
N GLU A 3 23.89 -1.65 -12.15
CA GLU A 3 22.83 -2.40 -12.83
C GLU A 3 21.64 -2.60 -11.87
N VAL A 4 20.43 -2.34 -12.31
CA VAL A 4 19.22 -2.56 -11.51
C VAL A 4 18.94 -4.05 -11.42
N ARG A 5 18.77 -4.56 -10.19
CA ARG A 5 18.55 -5.97 -9.87
C ARG A 5 17.28 -6.22 -9.08
N ALA A 6 16.68 -5.16 -8.56
CA ALA A 6 15.42 -5.23 -7.82
C ALA A 6 14.55 -3.99 -8.05
N ALA A 7 13.22 -4.19 -8.02
CA ALA A 7 12.23 -3.14 -7.99
C ALA A 7 11.33 -3.33 -6.76
N LEU A 8 11.32 -2.34 -5.90
CA LEU A 8 10.43 -2.22 -4.75
C LEU A 8 9.26 -1.35 -5.19
N ILE A 9 8.05 -1.82 -5.08
CA ILE A 9 6.87 -1.18 -5.69
C ILE A 9 5.77 -1.09 -4.63
N ASP A 10 5.21 0.10 -4.46
CA ASP A 10 4.07 0.28 -3.59
C ASP A 10 2.82 -0.44 -4.11
N LEU A 11 1.82 -0.63 -3.24
CA LEU A 11 0.58 -1.31 -3.58
C LEU A 11 -0.51 -0.34 -4.01
N TYR A 12 -1.01 0.48 -3.06
CA TYR A 12 -2.16 1.33 -3.28
C TYR A 12 -1.80 2.55 -4.13
N ASP A 13 -2.65 2.88 -5.11
CA ASP A 13 -2.45 3.97 -6.07
C ASP A 13 -1.19 3.81 -6.95
N THR A 14 -0.47 2.68 -6.81
CA THR A 14 0.69 2.28 -7.59
C THR A 14 0.43 1.01 -8.39
N LEU A 15 0.32 -0.16 -7.75
CA LEU A 15 -0.05 -1.45 -8.38
C LEU A 15 -1.56 -1.66 -8.44
N ALA A 16 -2.29 -1.13 -7.46
CA ALA A 16 -3.73 -1.30 -7.31
C ALA A 16 -4.40 0.02 -6.97
N TRP A 17 -5.65 0.14 -7.33
CA TRP A 17 -6.51 1.25 -6.94
C TRP A 17 -7.69 0.76 -6.11
N THR A 18 -8.26 1.67 -5.33
CA THR A 18 -9.38 1.37 -4.45
C THR A 18 -10.60 2.18 -4.87
N ASP A 19 -11.76 1.55 -5.05
CA ASP A 19 -13.03 2.27 -5.18
C ASP A 19 -13.45 2.81 -3.80
N TRP A 20 -12.68 3.78 -3.33
CA TRP A 20 -12.87 4.39 -2.03
C TRP A 20 -14.27 5.01 -1.84
N PRO A 21 -14.87 5.73 -2.82
CA PRO A 21 -16.21 6.27 -2.66
C PRO A 21 -17.26 5.20 -2.35
N THR A 22 -17.26 4.10 -3.09
CA THR A 22 -18.20 2.97 -2.88
C THR A 22 -17.93 2.29 -1.53
N MET A 23 -16.69 1.97 -1.22
CA MET A 23 -16.31 1.38 0.06
C MET A 23 -16.69 2.26 1.24
N ARG A 24 -16.43 3.56 1.15
CA ARG A 24 -16.74 4.50 2.21
C ARG A 24 -18.24 4.54 2.50
N ALA A 25 -19.07 4.68 1.46
CA ALA A 25 -20.52 4.70 1.61
C ALA A 25 -21.06 3.44 2.31
N GLU A 26 -20.51 2.27 1.98
CA GLU A 26 -20.86 1.02 2.63
C GLU A 26 -20.44 0.99 4.11
N LEU A 27 -19.25 1.48 4.43
CA LEU A 27 -18.77 1.56 5.82
C LEU A 27 -19.59 2.57 6.66
N GLU A 28 -19.96 3.71 6.07
CA GLU A 28 -20.81 4.70 6.73
C GLU A 28 -22.18 4.10 7.10
N GLU A 29 -22.81 3.40 6.16
CA GLU A 29 -24.08 2.73 6.39
C GLU A 29 -23.98 1.66 7.49
N ARG A 30 -22.96 0.80 7.41
CA ARG A 30 -22.78 -0.31 8.35
C ARG A 30 -22.40 0.14 9.76
N PHE A 31 -21.55 1.16 9.86
CA PHE A 31 -21.08 1.66 11.16
C PHE A 31 -22.04 2.70 11.77
N GLY A 32 -23.00 3.22 10.96
CA GLY A 32 -23.93 4.24 11.41
C GLY A 32 -23.25 5.58 11.73
N ILE A 33 -22.15 5.88 11.07
CA ILE A 33 -21.36 7.12 11.24
C ILE A 33 -21.22 7.85 9.93
N GLY A 34 -21.13 9.19 9.98
CA GLY A 34 -20.98 9.99 8.77
C GLY A 34 -19.52 10.09 8.30
N GLU A 35 -19.35 10.48 7.03
CA GLU A 35 -18.06 10.60 6.33
C GLU A 35 -16.96 11.27 7.15
N VAL A 36 -17.22 12.48 7.65
CA VAL A 36 -16.21 13.27 8.40
C VAL A 36 -15.72 12.52 9.65
N GLN A 37 -16.64 11.85 10.35
CA GLN A 37 -16.34 11.07 11.53
C GLN A 37 -15.51 9.83 11.19
N LEU A 38 -15.88 9.14 10.11
CA LEU A 38 -15.16 7.96 9.60
C LEU A 38 -13.74 8.33 9.16
N LEU A 39 -13.59 9.33 8.30
CA LEU A 39 -12.28 9.80 7.83
C LEU A 39 -11.37 10.23 8.98
N ARG A 40 -11.91 10.97 9.94
CA ARG A 40 -11.16 11.39 11.14
C ARG A 40 -10.68 10.18 11.96
N ALA A 41 -11.54 9.18 12.14
CA ALA A 41 -11.19 7.98 12.90
C ALA A 41 -10.08 7.18 12.20
N PHE A 42 -10.20 6.98 10.88
CA PHE A 42 -9.16 6.33 10.09
C PHE A 42 -7.83 7.09 10.12
N THR A 43 -7.86 8.42 10.00
CA THR A 43 -6.65 9.26 10.07
C THR A 43 -6.00 9.20 11.44
N THR A 44 -6.79 9.30 12.52
CA THR A 44 -6.27 9.30 13.90
C THR A 44 -5.60 7.98 14.28
N THR A 45 -6.10 6.86 13.76
CA THR A 45 -5.58 5.52 14.07
C THR A 45 -4.55 5.01 13.06
N ARG A 46 -4.30 5.76 11.97
CA ARG A 46 -3.50 5.32 10.82
C ARG A 46 -2.11 4.82 11.20
N GLU A 47 -1.36 5.62 11.94
CA GLU A 47 0.02 5.31 12.33
C GLU A 47 0.09 4.00 13.11
N ALA A 48 -0.70 3.87 14.17
CA ALA A 48 -0.72 2.68 15.02
C ALA A 48 -1.19 1.42 14.26
N ARG A 49 -2.19 1.54 13.37
CA ARG A 49 -2.63 0.43 12.52
C ARG A 49 -1.54 0.02 11.53
N SER A 50 -0.87 1.00 10.93
CA SER A 50 0.18 0.73 9.92
C SER A 50 1.40 -0.02 10.48
N ILE A 51 1.65 0.05 11.77
CA ILE A 51 2.72 -0.72 12.43
C ILE A 51 2.22 -1.93 13.20
N GLY A 52 0.95 -2.32 13.00
CA GLY A 52 0.34 -3.50 13.62
C GLY A 52 0.12 -3.40 15.13
N ALA A 53 0.05 -2.18 15.70
CA ALA A 53 -0.03 -1.96 17.14
C ALA A 53 -1.28 -2.58 17.81
N TYR A 54 -2.34 -2.81 17.04
CA TYR A 54 -3.58 -3.40 17.56
C TYR A 54 -3.68 -4.92 17.37
N GLY A 55 -2.67 -5.55 16.77
CA GLY A 55 -2.45 -6.99 16.76
C GLY A 55 -3.34 -7.84 15.84
N SER A 56 -4.43 -7.29 15.30
CA SER A 56 -5.32 -8.00 14.37
C SER A 56 -6.22 -7.03 13.59
N ALA A 57 -6.86 -7.51 12.52
CA ALA A 57 -7.84 -6.73 11.76
C ALA A 57 -9.04 -6.30 12.62
N GLU A 58 -9.47 -7.13 13.55
CA GLU A 58 -10.52 -6.78 14.52
C GLU A 58 -10.03 -5.71 15.51
N GLY A 59 -8.77 -5.81 15.97
CA GLY A 59 -8.16 -4.80 16.82
C GLY A 59 -8.04 -3.45 16.11
N ASP A 60 -7.61 -3.44 14.85
CA ASP A 60 -7.57 -2.25 14.00
C ASP A 60 -8.96 -1.61 13.86
N LEU A 61 -9.98 -2.42 13.59
CA LEU A 61 -11.35 -1.95 13.45
C LEU A 61 -11.93 -1.43 14.77
N ALA A 62 -11.67 -2.13 15.88
CA ALA A 62 -12.10 -1.67 17.21
C ALA A 62 -11.53 -0.30 17.54
N ALA A 63 -10.25 -0.05 17.22
CA ALA A 63 -9.62 1.25 17.40
C ALA A 63 -10.25 2.35 16.54
N VAL A 64 -10.60 2.03 15.28
CA VAL A 64 -11.33 2.97 14.40
C VAL A 64 -12.70 3.29 14.96
N LEU A 65 -13.48 2.29 15.40
CA LEU A 65 -14.80 2.48 15.98
C LEU A 65 -14.74 3.31 17.26
N GLU A 66 -13.78 3.04 18.14
CA GLU A 66 -13.54 3.82 19.36
C GLU A 66 -13.20 5.28 19.02
N ALA A 67 -12.28 5.52 18.09
CA ALA A 67 -11.91 6.86 17.62
C ALA A 67 -13.09 7.60 16.96
N ALA A 68 -14.03 6.87 16.36
CA ALA A 68 -15.29 7.39 15.85
C ALA A 68 -16.36 7.60 16.96
N GLY A 69 -16.07 7.25 18.22
CA GLY A 69 -17.04 7.34 19.31
C GLY A 69 -18.11 6.27 19.30
N VAL A 70 -17.93 5.19 18.56
CA VAL A 70 -18.84 4.04 18.50
C VAL A 70 -18.46 3.04 19.57
N GLN A 71 -19.40 2.74 20.49
CA GLN A 71 -19.22 1.70 21.49
C GLN A 71 -19.60 0.34 20.89
N ALA A 72 -18.59 -0.47 20.55
CA ALA A 72 -18.79 -1.78 19.96
C ALA A 72 -18.24 -2.88 20.89
N GLY A 73 -19.07 -3.87 21.20
CA GLY A 73 -18.62 -5.10 21.85
C GLY A 73 -17.92 -6.04 20.86
N ALA A 74 -17.25 -7.06 21.38
CA ALA A 74 -16.46 -7.99 20.54
C ALA A 74 -17.26 -8.64 19.40
N ASP A 75 -18.51 -9.05 19.69
CA ASP A 75 -19.38 -9.67 18.67
C ASP A 75 -19.70 -8.71 17.53
N LEU A 76 -19.98 -7.43 17.83
CA LEU A 76 -20.24 -6.42 16.82
C LEU A 76 -18.96 -6.09 16.00
N VAL A 77 -17.80 -6.00 16.66
CA VAL A 77 -16.52 -5.81 15.98
C VAL A 77 -16.25 -6.95 15.01
N HIS A 78 -16.46 -8.19 15.44
CA HIS A 78 -16.32 -9.37 14.59
C HIS A 78 -17.24 -9.32 13.36
N GLU A 79 -18.54 -9.07 13.57
CA GLU A 79 -19.52 -8.94 12.48
C GLU A 79 -19.15 -7.85 11.48
N LEU A 80 -18.75 -6.68 11.97
CA LEU A 80 -18.33 -5.55 11.12
C LEU A 80 -17.03 -5.83 10.38
N ASN A 81 -16.07 -6.54 11.00
CA ASN A 81 -14.84 -6.93 10.34
C ASN A 81 -15.08 -7.93 9.22
N GLU A 82 -15.93 -8.92 9.42
CA GLU A 82 -16.36 -9.85 8.38
C GLU A 82 -17.08 -9.13 7.22
N ALA A 83 -17.92 -8.15 7.53
CA ALA A 83 -18.59 -7.34 6.52
C ALA A 83 -17.60 -6.49 5.73
N ARG A 84 -16.62 -5.86 6.42
CA ARG A 84 -15.53 -5.09 5.78
C ARG A 84 -14.70 -5.99 4.86
N ALA A 85 -14.32 -7.18 5.32
CA ALA A 85 -13.55 -8.12 4.52
C ALA A 85 -14.28 -8.53 3.23
N ARG A 86 -15.59 -8.80 3.32
CA ARG A 86 -16.40 -9.09 2.13
C ARG A 86 -16.47 -7.91 1.17
N ALA A 87 -16.70 -6.70 1.67
CA ALA A 87 -16.75 -5.49 0.84
C ALA A 87 -15.43 -5.25 0.10
N LEU A 88 -14.30 -5.43 0.79
CA LEU A 88 -12.96 -5.32 0.20
C LEU A 88 -12.72 -6.36 -0.89
N ALA A 89 -13.15 -7.61 -0.68
CA ALA A 89 -12.98 -8.70 -1.65
C ALA A 89 -13.88 -8.54 -2.89
N GLU A 90 -15.10 -8.04 -2.72
CA GLU A 90 -16.08 -7.97 -3.81
C GLU A 90 -15.89 -6.75 -4.71
N ASN A 91 -15.56 -5.59 -4.14
CA ASN A 91 -15.55 -4.32 -4.88
C ASN A 91 -14.44 -3.35 -4.47
N GLY A 92 -13.53 -3.75 -3.57
CA GLY A 92 -12.71 -2.77 -2.86
C GLY A 92 -11.39 -2.42 -3.54
N VAL A 93 -10.65 -3.40 -4.08
CA VAL A 93 -9.29 -3.19 -4.56
C VAL A 93 -9.08 -3.90 -5.90
N HIS A 94 -8.57 -3.18 -6.87
CA HIS A 94 -8.38 -3.65 -8.23
C HIS A 94 -6.96 -3.36 -8.70
N LEU A 95 -6.34 -4.31 -9.40
CA LEU A 95 -5.05 -4.06 -10.05
C LEU A 95 -5.22 -3.15 -11.27
N TRP A 96 -4.26 -2.27 -11.50
CA TRP A 96 -4.15 -1.57 -12.77
C TRP A 96 -3.81 -2.58 -13.89
N ASP A 97 -4.29 -2.31 -15.11
CA ASP A 97 -4.10 -3.19 -16.27
C ASP A 97 -2.63 -3.44 -16.62
N ASP A 98 -1.75 -2.53 -16.23
CA ASP A 98 -0.31 -2.61 -16.50
C ASP A 98 0.48 -3.30 -15.38
N SER A 99 -0.11 -3.55 -14.22
CA SER A 99 0.60 -4.07 -13.04
C SER A 99 1.18 -5.47 -13.29
N ILE A 100 0.34 -6.45 -13.57
CA ILE A 100 0.79 -7.83 -13.79
C ILE A 100 1.71 -7.95 -15.02
N PRO A 101 1.39 -7.35 -16.19
CA PRO A 101 2.30 -7.39 -17.33
C PRO A 101 3.68 -6.82 -17.02
N THR A 102 3.77 -5.72 -16.27
CA THR A 102 5.05 -5.10 -15.91
C THR A 102 5.84 -5.95 -14.91
N LEU A 103 5.20 -6.50 -13.89
CA LEU A 103 5.85 -7.42 -12.94
C LEU A 103 6.44 -8.64 -13.65
N ARG A 104 5.71 -9.23 -14.59
CA ARG A 104 6.18 -10.37 -15.37
C ARG A 104 7.35 -10.01 -16.29
N GLU A 105 7.32 -8.82 -16.89
CA GLU A 105 8.43 -8.35 -17.74
C GLU A 105 9.69 -8.07 -16.91
N LEU A 106 9.56 -7.43 -15.72
CA LEU A 106 10.69 -7.26 -14.80
C LEU A 106 11.32 -8.59 -14.40
N ARG A 107 10.50 -9.57 -14.06
CA ARG A 107 10.95 -10.93 -13.77
C ARG A 107 11.65 -11.57 -14.98
N GLY A 108 11.10 -11.38 -16.20
CA GLY A 108 11.71 -11.87 -17.46
C GLY A 108 13.10 -11.29 -17.72
N ARG A 109 13.37 -10.08 -17.25
CA ARG A 109 14.68 -9.41 -17.28
C ARG A 109 15.61 -9.80 -16.12
N GLY A 110 15.16 -10.67 -15.22
CA GLY A 110 15.91 -11.09 -14.05
C GLY A 110 15.93 -10.07 -12.91
N ILE A 111 15.03 -9.06 -12.94
CA ILE A 111 14.85 -8.07 -11.91
C ILE A 111 13.87 -8.65 -10.87
N ARG A 112 14.31 -8.76 -9.62
CA ARG A 112 13.46 -9.23 -8.52
C ARG A 112 12.51 -8.13 -8.09
N THR A 113 11.31 -8.50 -7.67
CA THR A 113 10.27 -7.55 -7.32
C THR A 113 9.76 -7.77 -5.90
N ALA A 114 9.52 -6.68 -5.17
CA ALA A 114 8.83 -6.71 -3.89
C ALA A 114 7.70 -5.67 -3.86
N VAL A 115 6.55 -6.06 -3.33
CA VAL A 115 5.52 -5.12 -2.89
C VAL A 115 5.93 -4.55 -1.53
N VAL A 116 5.84 -3.22 -1.36
CA VAL A 116 6.18 -2.53 -0.09
C VAL A 116 5.07 -1.56 0.26
N SER A 117 4.17 -1.94 1.17
CA SER A 117 2.94 -1.18 1.43
C SER A 117 2.80 -0.72 2.87
N ASN A 118 2.39 0.55 3.06
CA ASN A 118 1.87 1.05 4.33
C ASN A 118 0.40 0.66 4.45
N CYS A 119 0.09 -0.26 5.36
CA CYS A 119 -1.25 -0.85 5.44
C CYS A 119 -1.55 -1.44 6.83
N ASP A 120 -2.79 -1.84 7.03
CA ASP A 120 -3.24 -2.55 8.23
C ASP A 120 -3.49 -4.04 7.95
N HIS A 121 -3.91 -4.78 8.98
CA HIS A 121 -4.13 -6.23 8.90
C HIS A 121 -5.18 -6.65 7.85
N ALA A 122 -6.09 -5.77 7.43
CA ALA A 122 -7.07 -6.09 6.39
C ALA A 122 -6.43 -6.24 4.99
N THR A 123 -5.18 -5.81 4.80
CA THR A 123 -4.51 -5.85 3.50
C THR A 123 -3.99 -7.25 3.15
N ARG A 124 -3.64 -8.10 4.14
CA ARG A 124 -3.10 -9.43 3.82
C ARG A 124 -4.06 -10.27 2.97
N PRO A 125 -5.35 -10.44 3.33
CA PRO A 125 -6.30 -11.16 2.49
C PRO A 125 -6.46 -10.54 1.09
N ILE A 126 -6.41 -9.20 0.97
CA ILE A 126 -6.50 -8.51 -0.32
C ILE A 126 -5.34 -8.90 -1.23
N VAL A 127 -4.11 -8.91 -0.72
CA VAL A 127 -2.92 -9.30 -1.47
C VAL A 127 -3.02 -10.74 -1.97
N ASP A 128 -3.55 -11.63 -1.12
CA ASP A 128 -3.76 -13.05 -1.46
C ASP A 128 -4.82 -13.19 -2.58
N ASP A 129 -5.95 -12.48 -2.45
CA ASP A 129 -7.04 -12.49 -3.45
C ASP A 129 -6.61 -11.89 -4.79
N LEU A 130 -5.76 -10.86 -4.79
CA LEU A 130 -5.15 -10.29 -5.99
C LEU A 130 -4.13 -11.23 -6.65
N GLY A 131 -3.72 -12.30 -5.98
CA GLY A 131 -2.76 -13.30 -6.47
C GLY A 131 -1.33 -12.76 -6.61
N LEU A 132 -1.00 -11.67 -5.95
CA LEU A 132 0.31 -11.00 -6.06
C LEU A 132 1.47 -11.88 -5.60
N GLU A 133 1.25 -12.83 -4.68
CA GLU A 133 2.28 -13.77 -4.23
C GLU A 133 2.89 -14.62 -5.35
N ARG A 134 2.16 -14.81 -6.46
CA ARG A 134 2.65 -15.55 -7.64
C ARG A 134 3.41 -14.67 -8.60
N GLU A 135 3.24 -13.37 -8.49
CA GLU A 135 3.75 -12.38 -9.45
C GLU A 135 4.98 -11.62 -8.94
N VAL A 136 5.25 -11.64 -7.64
CA VAL A 136 6.41 -10.97 -7.03
C VAL A 136 7.28 -11.94 -6.23
N ASP A 137 8.53 -11.55 -5.93
CA ASP A 137 9.47 -12.36 -5.14
C ASP A 137 9.27 -12.16 -3.63
N ALA A 138 8.71 -11.02 -3.21
CA ALA A 138 8.42 -10.72 -1.82
C ALA A 138 7.24 -9.77 -1.67
N ILE A 139 6.57 -9.84 -0.51
CA ILE A 139 5.53 -8.91 -0.07
C ILE A 139 5.91 -8.45 1.33
N VAL A 140 6.04 -7.13 1.49
CA VAL A 140 6.46 -6.47 2.72
C VAL A 140 5.35 -5.50 3.13
N LEU A 141 4.60 -5.88 4.15
CA LEU A 141 3.49 -5.12 4.70
C LEU A 141 3.92 -4.47 6.01
N SER A 142 3.67 -3.19 6.16
CA SER A 142 4.17 -2.39 7.29
C SER A 142 3.73 -2.93 8.64
N PHE A 143 2.47 -3.40 8.77
CA PHE A 143 1.95 -3.98 10.02
C PHE A 143 2.65 -5.28 10.42
N GLU A 144 3.19 -6.06 9.46
CA GLU A 144 3.95 -7.28 9.72
C GLU A 144 5.41 -6.98 10.13
N VAL A 145 5.98 -5.92 9.52
CA VAL A 145 7.34 -5.46 9.83
C VAL A 145 7.39 -4.71 11.16
N GLY A 146 6.29 -4.03 11.53
CA GLY A 146 6.24 -3.12 12.67
C GLY A 146 6.86 -1.75 12.38
N ALA A 147 7.08 -1.41 11.11
CA ALA A 147 7.61 -0.14 10.63
C ALA A 147 6.95 0.24 9.29
N ALA A 148 6.72 1.52 9.06
CA ALA A 148 6.02 2.05 7.89
C ALA A 148 6.90 3.06 7.13
N LYS A 149 6.72 3.16 5.80
CA LYS A 149 7.36 4.23 5.02
C LYS A 149 6.98 5.60 5.64
N PRO A 150 7.90 6.55 5.79
CA PRO A 150 9.26 6.59 5.27
C PRO A 150 10.35 6.01 6.20
N ASP A 151 10.04 5.25 7.26
CA ASP A 151 11.04 4.69 8.15
C ASP A 151 11.97 3.73 7.40
N PRO A 152 13.29 3.76 7.65
CA PRO A 152 14.26 2.97 6.91
C PRO A 152 14.03 1.45 7.03
N GLU A 153 13.47 0.99 8.12
CA GLU A 153 13.30 -0.43 8.46
C GLU A 153 12.46 -1.18 7.42
N ILE A 154 11.41 -0.56 6.86
CA ILE A 154 10.54 -1.21 5.88
C ILE A 154 11.26 -1.41 4.53
N TYR A 155 12.05 -0.43 4.09
CA TYR A 155 12.84 -0.55 2.86
C TYR A 155 13.97 -1.57 3.02
N LEU A 156 14.62 -1.60 4.18
CA LEU A 156 15.67 -2.58 4.48
C LEU A 156 15.11 -4.00 4.51
N ALA A 157 13.91 -4.20 5.09
CA ALA A 157 13.22 -5.49 5.07
C ALA A 157 12.93 -5.94 3.63
N ALA A 158 12.48 -5.01 2.76
CA ALA A 158 12.22 -5.31 1.36
C ALA A 158 13.50 -5.65 0.58
N LEU A 159 14.58 -4.90 0.78
CA LEU A 159 15.88 -5.15 0.17
C LEU A 159 16.44 -6.52 0.58
N ASP A 160 16.33 -6.88 1.87
CA ASP A 160 16.75 -8.19 2.37
C ASP A 160 15.94 -9.32 1.73
N ALA A 161 14.62 -9.18 1.67
CA ALA A 161 13.73 -10.17 1.06
C ALA A 161 14.06 -10.44 -0.40
N VAL A 162 14.41 -9.40 -1.18
CA VAL A 162 14.83 -9.54 -2.58
C VAL A 162 16.36 -9.68 -2.74
N ARG A 163 17.13 -9.71 -1.65
CA ARG A 163 18.60 -9.85 -1.64
C ARG A 163 19.31 -8.85 -2.55
N ALA A 164 18.95 -7.58 -2.46
CA ALA A 164 19.52 -6.49 -3.21
C ALA A 164 20.15 -5.45 -2.29
N ARG A 165 21.15 -4.74 -2.80
CA ARG A 165 21.70 -3.56 -2.12
C ARG A 165 20.92 -2.31 -2.55
N PRO A 166 20.86 -1.23 -1.74
CA PRO A 166 20.16 0.00 -2.12
C PRO A 166 20.51 0.51 -3.52
N ALA A 167 21.79 0.57 -3.87
CA ALA A 167 22.25 1.05 -5.17
C ALA A 167 21.92 0.12 -6.37
N GLU A 168 21.39 -1.08 -6.12
CA GLU A 168 20.96 -2.06 -7.11
C GLU A 168 19.42 -2.12 -7.21
N ALA A 169 18.71 -1.31 -6.41
CA ALA A 169 17.27 -1.29 -6.37
C ALA A 169 16.70 0.03 -6.87
N VAL A 170 15.47 -0.05 -7.37
CA VAL A 170 14.60 1.10 -7.61
C VAL A 170 13.38 1.00 -6.72
N PHE A 171 12.78 2.14 -6.39
CA PHE A 171 11.54 2.24 -5.64
C PHE A 171 10.51 3.04 -6.44
N VAL A 172 9.26 2.58 -6.47
CA VAL A 172 8.15 3.27 -7.14
C VAL A 172 7.01 3.44 -6.16
N ASP A 173 6.53 4.68 -6.03
CA ASP A 173 5.47 5.04 -5.08
C ASP A 173 4.75 6.30 -5.58
N ASP A 174 3.49 6.50 -5.22
CA ASP A 174 2.71 7.69 -5.55
C ASP A 174 3.02 8.87 -4.61
N GLN A 175 3.64 8.61 -3.44
CA GLN A 175 3.90 9.60 -2.40
C GLN A 175 5.35 10.08 -2.40
N ALA A 176 5.54 11.39 -2.61
CA ALA A 176 6.87 12.01 -2.70
C ALA A 176 7.72 11.79 -1.44
N TRP A 177 7.14 11.83 -0.24
CA TRP A 177 7.88 11.63 1.03
C TRP A 177 8.32 10.18 1.25
N TYR A 178 7.60 9.19 0.71
CA TYR A 178 8.04 7.80 0.72
C TYR A 178 9.21 7.58 -0.25
N CYS A 179 9.17 8.24 -1.41
CA CYS A 179 10.32 8.29 -2.30
C CYS A 179 11.56 8.91 -1.63
N GLN A 180 11.39 9.99 -0.85
CA GLN A 180 12.48 10.60 -0.07
C GLN A 180 13.09 9.64 0.95
N GLY A 181 12.26 8.84 1.64
CA GLY A 181 12.72 7.81 2.56
C GLY A 181 13.61 6.77 1.89
N ALA A 182 13.23 6.30 0.71
CA ALA A 182 14.03 5.36 -0.09
C ALA A 182 15.36 5.98 -0.56
N GLU A 183 15.33 7.24 -1.03
CA GLU A 183 16.51 7.98 -1.49
C GLU A 183 17.53 8.21 -0.37
N ALA A 184 17.07 8.44 0.86
CA ALA A 184 17.95 8.59 2.01
C ALA A 184 18.79 7.34 2.28
N LEU A 185 18.36 6.18 1.80
CA LEU A 185 19.10 4.91 1.84
C LEU A 185 19.95 4.65 0.59
N GLY A 186 19.89 5.53 -0.42
CA GLY A 186 20.59 5.36 -1.69
C GLY A 186 19.83 4.48 -2.71
N ILE A 187 18.54 4.26 -2.53
CA ILE A 187 17.67 3.63 -3.51
C ILE A 187 17.23 4.72 -4.50
N ARG A 188 17.33 4.46 -5.80
CA ARG A 188 16.79 5.36 -6.81
C ARG A 188 15.27 5.26 -6.84
N SER A 189 14.56 6.37 -6.68
CA SER A 189 13.11 6.36 -6.64
C SER A 189 12.47 7.06 -7.85
N PHE A 190 11.26 6.63 -8.16
CA PHE A 190 10.38 7.18 -9.15
C PHE A 190 9.02 7.45 -8.52
N MET A 191 8.46 8.59 -8.81
CA MET A 191 7.09 8.88 -8.43
C MET A 191 6.15 8.42 -9.53
N ILE A 192 5.07 7.74 -9.19
CA ILE A 192 4.03 7.40 -10.16
C ILE A 192 2.80 8.29 -9.93
N VAL A 193 2.20 8.79 -11.00
CA VAL A 193 0.96 9.56 -10.95
C VAL A 193 0.00 8.94 -11.95
N ARG A 194 -0.98 8.22 -11.43
CA ARG A 194 -2.03 7.58 -12.23
C ARG A 194 -3.06 8.62 -12.65
N ASP A 195 -3.39 8.66 -13.93
CA ASP A 195 -4.47 9.50 -14.46
C ASP A 195 -5.79 8.70 -14.42
N ASP A 196 -6.37 8.60 -13.24
CA ASP A 196 -7.65 7.95 -12.99
C ASP A 196 -8.81 8.94 -12.89
N GLY A 197 -8.51 10.24 -13.08
CA GLY A 197 -9.50 11.32 -12.93
C GLY A 197 -9.85 11.64 -11.48
N ALA A 198 -9.25 10.95 -10.49
CA ALA A 198 -9.34 11.36 -9.11
C ALA A 198 -8.48 12.61 -8.86
N PRO A 199 -8.92 13.55 -8.01
CA PRO A 199 -8.06 14.65 -7.62
C PRO A 199 -6.83 14.08 -6.91
N ALA A 200 -5.64 14.46 -7.37
CA ALA A 200 -4.39 14.10 -6.71
C ALA A 200 -4.40 14.70 -5.29
N GLU A 201 -4.83 13.92 -4.31
CA GLU A 201 -4.82 14.34 -2.91
C GLU A 201 -3.39 14.22 -2.38
N ASP A 202 -2.76 15.40 -2.19
CA ASP A 202 -1.53 15.59 -1.38
C ASP A 202 -0.41 14.54 -1.57
N ILE A 203 -0.15 14.20 -2.85
CA ILE A 203 0.95 13.27 -3.20
C ILE A 203 2.35 13.89 -2.99
N GLY A 204 2.40 15.17 -2.65
CA GLY A 204 3.62 15.94 -2.47
C GLY A 204 4.26 16.40 -3.79
N ASP A 205 5.33 17.19 -3.66
CA ASP A 205 6.09 17.69 -4.82
C ASP A 205 7.10 16.62 -5.28
N ALA A 206 7.02 16.24 -6.54
CA ALA A 206 7.96 15.32 -7.16
C ALA A 206 9.40 15.83 -7.14
N GLY A 207 9.59 17.16 -7.11
CA GLY A 207 10.92 17.77 -7.21
C GLY A 207 11.58 17.43 -8.55
N ASP A 208 12.85 17.02 -8.51
CA ASP A 208 13.62 16.60 -9.70
C ASP A 208 13.43 15.10 -10.05
N ARG A 209 12.49 14.38 -9.37
CA ARG A 209 12.24 12.95 -9.65
C ARG A 209 11.55 12.78 -10.99
N GLU A 210 11.86 11.68 -11.63
CA GLU A 210 11.12 11.26 -12.80
C GLU A 210 9.74 10.76 -12.39
N VAL A 211 8.71 11.33 -13.01
CA VAL A 211 7.30 10.97 -12.78
C VAL A 211 6.87 10.00 -13.86
N LEU A 212 6.39 8.84 -13.43
CA LEU A 212 5.86 7.80 -14.30
C LEU A 212 4.35 7.99 -14.48
N PRO A 213 3.85 8.06 -15.72
CA PRO A 213 2.40 8.08 -15.98
C PRO A 213 1.74 6.71 -15.81
N ASP A 214 2.53 5.66 -15.89
CA ASP A 214 2.13 4.27 -15.72
C ASP A 214 3.33 3.42 -15.28
N LEU A 215 3.07 2.19 -14.82
CA LEU A 215 4.13 1.32 -14.34
C LEU A 215 4.99 0.77 -15.49
N ARG A 216 4.45 0.67 -16.73
CA ARG A 216 5.21 0.21 -17.91
C ARG A 216 6.38 1.13 -18.23
N SER A 217 6.25 2.41 -17.92
CA SER A 217 7.30 3.40 -18.12
C SER A 217 8.58 3.06 -17.35
N LEU A 218 8.46 2.36 -16.21
CA LEU A 218 9.62 1.86 -15.45
C LEU A 218 10.51 0.96 -16.31
N LEU A 219 9.95 0.16 -17.21
CA LEU A 219 10.70 -0.79 -18.05
C LEU A 219 11.71 -0.14 -18.99
N GLN A 220 11.61 1.17 -19.22
CA GLN A 220 12.56 1.94 -20.03
C GLN A 220 13.75 2.47 -19.23
N LEU A 221 13.65 2.41 -17.89
CA LEU A 221 14.58 3.03 -16.94
C LEU A 221 15.44 2.01 -16.19
N VAL A 222 15.10 0.70 -16.34
CA VAL A 222 15.74 -0.42 -15.64
C VAL A 222 16.15 -1.54 -16.60
#